data_aeaa0165013479f53d22174429ff0045
#
_entry.id   aeaa0165013479f53d22174429ff0045
#
_cell.length_a   1.000
_cell.length_b   1.000
_cell.length_c   1.000
_cell.angle_alpha   90.00
_cell.angle_beta   90.00
_cell.angle_gamma   90.00
#
_symmetry.space_group_name_H-M   'P 1'
#
loop_
_entity.id
_entity.type
_entity.pdbx_description
1 polymer ?
#
loop_
_entity_poly.entity_id
_entity_poly.type
_entity_poly.pdbx_seq_one_letter_code
_entity_poly.pdbx_strand_id
1 'polypeptide(L)'
;DLNHNFLVNELGDNYHSTVETAKSLLADFPDKIHLPVDLAANIEDNRVDLLIDDLPVEAPLIDLGIQSTIAVSTAIKSAGTIILNGPAGVFELPDFSLGTIEILNACAESDAYAVMGGGHTATLVTKYGLASKMGHVSTGGGASLDYIAGRTLPGIASLEASAKQFAVEITKPVDPQ
;
A
#
# COMPACT_ATOMS: atom_id res chain seq x y z
N ASP A 1 17.29 -18.50 -3.30
CA ASP A 1 16.93 -17.38 -2.44
C ASP A 1 15.46 -17.49 -2.07
N LEU A 2 15.19 -17.49 -0.75
CA LEU A 2 13.87 -17.69 -0.16
C LEU A 2 12.86 -16.65 -0.67
N ASN A 3 13.26 -15.39 -0.69
CA ASN A 3 12.38 -14.28 -1.07
C ASN A 3 12.08 -14.27 -2.57
N HIS A 4 13.04 -14.63 -3.40
CA HIS A 4 12.83 -14.83 -4.83
C HIS A 4 11.83 -15.96 -5.09
N ASN A 5 12.01 -17.11 -4.45
CA ASN A 5 11.10 -18.24 -4.57
C ASN A 5 9.68 -17.92 -4.10
N PHE A 6 9.54 -17.12 -3.03
CA PHE A 6 8.25 -16.62 -2.58
C PHE A 6 7.57 -15.79 -3.68
N LEU A 7 8.27 -14.81 -4.27
CA LEU A 7 7.72 -13.98 -5.35
C LEU A 7 7.35 -14.80 -6.60
N VAL A 8 8.17 -15.76 -6.98
CA VAL A 8 7.86 -16.65 -8.12
C VAL A 8 6.59 -17.45 -7.85
N ASN A 9 6.42 -17.98 -6.64
CA ASN A 9 5.25 -18.74 -6.26
C ASN A 9 3.98 -17.89 -6.19
N GLU A 10 4.07 -16.68 -5.59
CA GLU A 10 2.93 -15.77 -5.46
C GLU A 10 2.46 -15.21 -6.80
N LEU A 11 3.38 -14.86 -7.70
CA LEU A 11 3.05 -14.26 -8.98
C LEU A 11 2.80 -15.30 -10.10
N GLY A 12 3.31 -16.52 -9.94
CA GLY A 12 3.14 -17.60 -10.89
C GLY A 12 3.49 -17.17 -12.33
N ASP A 13 2.60 -17.40 -13.27
CA ASP A 13 2.80 -17.05 -14.68
C ASP A 13 3.01 -15.55 -14.93
N ASN A 14 2.58 -14.69 -14.00
CA ASN A 14 2.74 -13.25 -14.10
C ASN A 14 4.12 -12.76 -13.61
N TYR A 15 4.97 -13.62 -13.04
CA TYR A 15 6.25 -13.19 -12.47
C TYR A 15 7.10 -12.40 -13.47
N HIS A 16 7.36 -12.96 -14.64
CA HIS A 16 8.21 -12.31 -15.64
C HIS A 16 7.64 -10.98 -16.14
N SER A 17 6.35 -10.93 -16.44
CA SER A 17 5.69 -9.70 -16.89
C SER A 17 5.68 -8.62 -15.82
N THR A 18 5.51 -9.00 -14.56
CA THR A 18 5.56 -8.07 -13.42
C THR A 18 6.95 -7.49 -13.21
N VAL A 19 8.00 -8.33 -13.30
CA VAL A 19 9.39 -7.89 -13.20
C VAL A 19 9.76 -6.93 -14.33
N GLU A 20 9.39 -7.26 -15.57
CA GLU A 20 9.66 -6.36 -16.72
C GLU A 20 8.90 -5.05 -16.61
N THR A 21 7.66 -5.07 -16.12
CA THR A 21 6.90 -3.84 -15.83
C THR A 21 7.61 -2.99 -14.77
N ALA A 22 8.07 -3.59 -13.68
CA ALA A 22 8.81 -2.88 -12.64
C ALA A 22 10.10 -2.24 -13.17
N LYS A 23 10.88 -2.97 -13.99
CA LYS A 23 12.08 -2.45 -14.64
C LYS A 23 11.78 -1.26 -15.55
N SER A 24 10.72 -1.37 -16.37
CA SER A 24 10.30 -0.26 -17.26
C SER A 24 9.91 0.97 -16.44
N LEU A 25 9.11 0.80 -15.39
CA LEU A 25 8.71 1.91 -14.53
C LEU A 25 9.90 2.60 -13.85
N LEU A 26 10.88 1.83 -13.37
CA LEU A 26 12.10 2.37 -12.78
C LEU A 26 12.95 3.14 -13.81
N ALA A 27 12.98 2.68 -15.05
CA ALA A 27 13.70 3.36 -16.13
C ALA A 27 12.98 4.65 -16.57
N ASP A 28 11.65 4.61 -16.67
CA ASP A 28 10.83 5.72 -17.17
C ASP A 28 10.61 6.82 -16.11
N PHE A 29 10.62 6.46 -14.82
CA PHE A 29 10.29 7.36 -13.71
C PHE A 29 11.28 7.26 -12.53
N PRO A 30 12.61 7.38 -12.77
CA PRO A 30 13.62 7.16 -11.72
C PRO A 30 13.47 8.10 -10.52
N ASP A 31 13.02 9.34 -10.76
CA ASP A 31 12.88 10.37 -9.72
C ASP A 31 11.53 10.29 -8.97
N LYS A 32 10.63 9.39 -9.37
CA LYS A 32 9.28 9.26 -8.78
C LYS A 32 9.09 8.00 -7.95
N ILE A 33 10.00 7.04 -8.07
CA ILE A 33 9.92 5.75 -7.40
C ILE A 33 11.01 5.69 -6.34
N HIS A 34 10.60 5.65 -5.08
CA HIS A 34 11.51 5.49 -3.96
C HIS A 34 11.60 4.02 -3.59
N LEU A 35 12.78 3.45 -3.78
CA LEU A 35 13.08 2.09 -3.33
C LEU A 35 13.56 2.12 -1.87
N PRO A 36 13.26 1.07 -1.08
CA PRO A 36 13.82 0.94 0.24
C PRO A 36 15.35 0.81 0.18
N VAL A 37 16.04 1.33 1.18
CA VAL A 37 17.50 1.19 1.36
C VAL A 37 17.84 0.09 2.34
N ASP A 38 16.88 -0.31 3.17
CA ASP A 38 16.96 -1.41 4.12
C ASP A 38 15.61 -2.11 4.26
N LEU A 39 15.65 -3.37 4.67
CA LEU A 39 14.48 -4.22 4.93
C LEU A 39 14.67 -4.95 6.25
N ALA A 40 13.58 -5.30 6.91
CA ALA A 40 13.61 -6.09 8.13
C ALA A 40 13.40 -7.57 7.82
N ALA A 41 14.41 -8.37 8.15
CA ALA A 41 14.38 -9.82 8.07
C ALA A 41 13.93 -10.42 9.40
N ASN A 42 13.19 -11.55 9.33
CA ASN A 42 12.97 -12.40 10.48
C ASN A 42 14.04 -13.50 10.52
N ILE A 43 15.00 -13.37 11.43
CA ILE A 43 16.07 -14.32 11.63
C ILE A 43 15.90 -14.93 13.03
N GLU A 44 15.57 -16.22 13.10
CA GLU A 44 15.36 -16.94 14.37
C GLU A 44 14.37 -16.21 15.30
N ASP A 45 13.24 -15.78 14.73
CA ASP A 45 12.18 -15.02 15.41
C ASP A 45 12.62 -13.63 15.93
N ASN A 46 13.75 -13.11 15.47
CA ASN A 46 14.21 -11.77 15.80
C ASN A 46 14.18 -10.86 14.56
N ARG A 47 13.84 -9.60 14.78
CA ARG A 47 13.95 -8.58 13.76
C ARG A 47 15.41 -8.17 13.56
N VAL A 48 15.87 -8.25 12.32
CA VAL A 48 17.19 -7.76 11.92
C VAL A 48 17.03 -6.85 10.70
N ASP A 49 17.39 -5.59 10.84
CA ASP A 49 17.37 -4.65 9.71
C ASP A 49 18.64 -4.82 8.87
N LEU A 50 18.47 -5.11 7.58
CA LEU A 50 19.53 -5.38 6.62
C LEU A 50 19.53 -4.35 5.52
N LEU A 51 20.70 -3.86 5.13
CA LEU A 51 20.82 -3.02 3.95
C LEU A 51 20.52 -3.84 2.67
N ILE A 52 20.04 -3.17 1.64
CA ILE A 52 19.77 -3.82 0.35
C ILE A 52 21.04 -4.46 -0.23
N ASP A 53 22.21 -3.88 0.02
CA ASP A 53 23.50 -4.41 -0.44
C ASP A 53 23.94 -5.71 0.29
N ASP A 54 23.32 -6.01 1.43
CA ASP A 54 23.55 -7.25 2.19
C ASP A 54 22.69 -8.43 1.69
N LEU A 55 21.82 -8.20 0.71
CA LEU A 55 20.97 -9.22 0.12
C LEU A 55 21.69 -9.98 -1.00
N PRO A 56 21.35 -11.25 -1.28
CA PRO A 56 20.24 -12.01 -0.72
C PRO A 56 20.53 -12.66 0.64
N VAL A 57 19.46 -12.92 1.43
CA VAL A 57 19.56 -13.71 2.66
C VAL A 57 18.52 -14.83 2.66
N GLU A 58 18.82 -15.94 3.36
CA GLU A 58 17.91 -17.07 3.54
C GLU A 58 16.99 -16.86 4.77
N ALA A 59 16.34 -15.69 4.82
CA ALA A 59 15.38 -15.31 5.84
C ALA A 59 14.23 -14.51 5.21
N PRO A 60 12.98 -14.59 5.72
CA PRO A 60 11.88 -13.80 5.21
C PRO A 60 12.12 -12.30 5.44
N LEU A 61 11.96 -11.50 4.40
CA LEU A 61 11.96 -10.04 4.46
C LEU A 61 10.51 -9.58 4.63
N ILE A 62 10.14 -9.11 5.81
CA ILE A 62 8.72 -8.96 6.18
C ILE A 62 8.34 -7.60 6.76
N ASP A 63 9.22 -6.61 6.71
CA ASP A 63 8.89 -5.20 6.97
C ASP A 63 9.92 -4.30 6.27
N LEU A 64 9.66 -3.00 6.22
CA LEU A 64 10.67 -2.00 5.89
C LEU A 64 11.70 -1.92 7.02
N GLY A 65 12.96 -1.66 6.67
CA GLY A 65 13.97 -1.30 7.64
C GLY A 65 13.75 0.10 8.24
N ILE A 66 14.49 0.41 9.29
CA ILE A 66 14.34 1.68 10.02
C ILE A 66 14.66 2.88 9.12
N GLN A 67 15.72 2.82 8.31
CA GLN A 67 16.12 3.93 7.44
C GLN A 67 15.08 4.19 6.35
N SER A 68 14.55 3.14 5.72
CA SER A 68 13.48 3.22 4.73
C SER A 68 12.19 3.79 5.34
N THR A 69 11.84 3.36 6.56
CA THR A 69 10.68 3.87 7.29
C THR A 69 10.83 5.37 7.58
N ILE A 70 12.00 5.83 8.00
CA ILE A 70 12.29 7.26 8.22
C ILE A 70 12.19 8.05 6.91
N ALA A 71 12.74 7.53 5.82
CA ALA A 71 12.69 8.19 4.51
C ALA A 71 11.25 8.36 4.02
N VAL A 72 10.43 7.30 4.09
CA VAL A 72 9.01 7.33 3.72
C VAL A 72 8.23 8.31 4.60
N SER A 73 8.41 8.25 5.93
CA SER A 73 7.74 9.16 6.88
C SER A 73 8.12 10.61 6.64
N THR A 74 9.36 10.88 6.22
CA THR A 74 9.82 12.23 5.86
C THR A 74 9.14 12.73 4.59
N ALA A 75 9.03 11.87 3.56
CA ALA A 75 8.33 12.20 2.33
C ALA A 75 6.83 12.48 2.58
N ILE A 76 6.18 11.68 3.43
CA ILE A 76 4.79 11.87 3.84
C ILE A 76 4.57 13.25 4.45
N LYS A 77 5.45 13.70 5.35
CA LYS A 77 5.32 15.01 6.03
C LYS A 77 5.41 16.21 5.08
N SER A 78 6.00 16.04 3.90
CA SER A 78 6.10 17.08 2.88
C SER A 78 5.04 16.97 1.78
N ALA A 79 4.19 15.96 1.80
CA ALA A 79 3.19 15.70 0.78
C ALA A 79 1.95 16.59 0.98
N GLY A 80 1.29 16.98 -0.13
CA GLY A 80 -0.04 17.63 -0.08
C GLY A 80 -1.18 16.62 -0.10
N THR A 81 -0.97 15.47 -0.74
CA THR A 81 -1.93 14.36 -0.81
C THR A 81 -1.20 13.05 -0.67
N ILE A 82 -1.77 12.14 0.10
CA ILE A 82 -1.22 10.81 0.36
C ILE A 82 -2.25 9.77 -0.03
N ILE A 83 -1.82 8.72 -0.72
CA ILE A 83 -2.61 7.53 -0.96
C ILE A 83 -1.82 6.35 -0.41
N LEU A 84 -2.30 5.75 0.67
CA LEU A 84 -1.72 4.56 1.28
C LEU A 84 -2.63 3.36 1.01
N ASN A 85 -2.08 2.33 0.36
CA ASN A 85 -2.83 1.11 0.06
C ASN A 85 -2.03 -0.13 0.47
N GLY A 86 -2.39 -0.70 1.58
CA GLY A 86 -1.73 -1.84 2.21
C GLY A 86 -0.71 -1.46 3.29
N PRO A 87 -0.41 -2.41 4.20
CA PRO A 87 0.62 -2.25 5.22
C PRO A 87 2.03 -2.38 4.61
N ALA A 88 3.03 -1.81 5.29
CA ALA A 88 4.43 -1.90 4.89
C ALA A 88 5.08 -3.23 5.28
N GLY A 89 4.57 -3.89 6.33
CA GLY A 89 5.12 -5.13 6.85
C GLY A 89 4.04 -6.08 7.35
N VAL A 90 4.46 -7.22 7.88
CA VAL A 90 3.60 -8.24 8.50
C VAL A 90 3.18 -7.76 9.89
N PHE A 91 2.24 -6.83 9.92
CA PHE A 91 1.80 -6.10 11.12
C PHE A 91 1.15 -6.99 12.20
N GLU A 92 0.83 -8.22 11.88
CA GLU A 92 0.37 -9.25 12.82
C GLU A 92 1.48 -9.68 13.78
N LEU A 93 2.75 -9.53 13.38
CA LEU A 93 3.92 -9.76 14.20
C LEU A 93 4.39 -8.43 14.81
N PRO A 94 4.38 -8.26 16.14
CA PRO A 94 4.68 -6.98 16.79
C PRO A 94 5.99 -6.34 16.33
N ASP A 95 7.06 -7.12 16.21
CA ASP A 95 8.38 -6.61 15.82
C ASP A 95 8.46 -6.20 14.35
N PHE A 96 7.53 -6.66 13.50
CA PHE A 96 7.44 -6.36 12.07
C PHE A 96 6.26 -5.46 11.71
N SER A 97 5.66 -4.81 12.71
CA SER A 97 4.62 -3.81 12.54
C SER A 97 5.16 -2.37 12.52
N LEU A 98 6.44 -2.18 12.81
CA LEU A 98 7.06 -0.86 12.99
C LEU A 98 6.88 0.04 11.76
N GLY A 99 7.26 -0.44 10.58
CA GLY A 99 7.14 0.33 9.34
C GLY A 99 5.71 0.78 9.09
N THR A 100 4.74 -0.11 9.28
CA THR A 100 3.32 0.19 9.12
C THR A 100 2.83 1.25 10.11
N ILE A 101 3.16 1.09 11.40
CA ILE A 101 2.71 2.01 12.47
C ILE A 101 3.30 3.40 12.28
N GLU A 102 4.59 3.51 11.98
CA GLU A 102 5.27 4.79 11.77
C GLU A 102 4.74 5.53 10.53
N ILE A 103 4.46 4.82 9.44
CA ILE A 103 3.83 5.39 8.24
C ILE A 103 2.43 5.91 8.56
N LEU A 104 1.61 5.15 9.28
CA LEU A 104 0.26 5.59 9.69
C LEU A 104 0.31 6.81 10.61
N ASN A 105 1.26 6.84 11.55
CA ASN A 105 1.47 8.00 12.43
C ASN A 105 1.91 9.22 11.61
N ALA A 106 2.85 9.07 10.68
CA ALA A 106 3.28 10.14 9.81
C ALA A 106 2.13 10.71 8.96
N CYS A 107 1.25 9.85 8.44
CA CYS A 107 0.03 10.28 7.73
C CYS A 107 -0.91 11.07 8.65
N ALA A 108 -1.11 10.60 9.89
CA ALA A 108 -2.00 11.23 10.87
C ALA A 108 -1.47 12.56 11.42
N GLU A 109 -0.16 12.78 11.36
CA GLU A 109 0.54 14.00 11.82
C GLU A 109 0.78 15.00 10.70
N SER A 110 0.59 14.60 9.44
CA SER A 110 0.77 15.49 8.29
C SER A 110 -0.45 16.38 8.05
N ASP A 111 -0.25 17.53 7.41
CA ASP A 111 -1.34 18.40 6.93
C ASP A 111 -1.90 17.91 5.57
N ALA A 112 -1.44 16.79 5.06
CA ALA A 112 -1.85 16.24 3.77
C ALA A 112 -3.27 15.64 3.83
N TYR A 113 -3.97 15.69 2.71
CA TYR A 113 -5.20 14.91 2.56
C TYR A 113 -4.85 13.44 2.34
N ALA A 114 -4.99 12.64 3.39
CA ALA A 114 -4.57 11.25 3.39
C ALA A 114 -5.75 10.31 3.11
N VAL A 115 -5.64 9.54 2.02
CA VAL A 115 -6.59 8.50 1.62
C VAL A 115 -6.02 7.12 1.97
N MET A 116 -6.72 6.40 2.82
CA MET A 116 -6.37 5.04 3.24
C MET A 116 -7.17 4.03 2.44
N GLY A 117 -6.51 3.17 1.67
CA GLY A 117 -7.13 2.15 0.84
C GLY A 117 -6.82 0.73 1.32
N GLY A 118 -7.83 -0.14 1.23
CA GLY A 118 -7.72 -1.56 1.56
C GLY A 118 -8.20 -1.92 2.96
N GLY A 119 -8.76 -3.13 3.07
CA GLY A 119 -9.37 -3.62 4.32
C GLY A 119 -8.38 -3.69 5.49
N HIS A 120 -7.14 -4.14 5.25
CA HIS A 120 -6.11 -4.21 6.28
C HIS A 120 -5.74 -2.81 6.79
N THR A 121 -5.50 -1.85 5.87
CA THR A 121 -5.20 -0.46 6.24
C THR A 121 -6.34 0.18 7.00
N ALA A 122 -7.59 0.01 6.55
CA ALA A 122 -8.77 0.52 7.23
C ALA A 122 -8.92 -0.06 8.65
N THR A 123 -8.65 -1.36 8.82
CA THR A 123 -8.66 -2.02 10.13
C THR A 123 -7.59 -1.44 11.06
N LEU A 124 -6.37 -1.24 10.57
CA LEU A 124 -5.27 -0.69 11.36
C LEU A 124 -5.53 0.76 11.78
N VAL A 125 -5.97 1.59 10.84
CA VAL A 125 -6.34 3.00 11.12
C VAL A 125 -7.41 3.08 12.22
N THR A 126 -8.39 2.18 12.18
CA THR A 126 -9.43 2.10 13.22
C THR A 126 -8.87 1.59 14.55
N LYS A 127 -8.08 0.52 14.51
CA LYS A 127 -7.44 -0.10 15.70
C LYS A 127 -6.58 0.90 16.47
N TYR A 128 -5.84 1.74 15.76
CA TYR A 128 -4.97 2.76 16.38
C TYR A 128 -5.66 4.11 16.63
N GLY A 129 -6.97 4.22 16.38
CA GLY A 129 -7.73 5.44 16.65
C GLY A 129 -7.37 6.62 15.75
N LEU A 130 -6.83 6.34 14.56
CA LEU A 130 -6.34 7.36 13.63
C LEU A 130 -7.36 7.75 12.55
N ALA A 131 -8.53 7.10 12.49
CA ALA A 131 -9.51 7.28 11.42
C ALA A 131 -9.97 8.75 11.27
N SER A 132 -10.17 9.47 12.36
CA SER A 132 -10.59 10.88 12.35
C SER A 132 -9.51 11.85 11.87
N LYS A 133 -8.26 11.40 11.76
CA LYS A 133 -7.13 12.18 11.25
C LYS A 133 -6.88 11.95 9.76
N MET A 134 -7.57 10.99 9.16
CA MET A 134 -7.45 10.69 7.73
C MET A 134 -8.52 11.44 6.94
N GLY A 135 -8.17 11.89 5.75
CA GLY A 135 -9.11 12.55 4.84
C GLY A 135 -10.18 11.59 4.32
N HIS A 136 -9.82 10.33 4.06
CA HIS A 136 -10.76 9.28 3.67
C HIS A 136 -10.23 7.89 4.01
N VAL A 137 -11.11 7.00 4.44
CA VAL A 137 -10.78 5.58 4.70
C VAL A 137 -11.69 4.69 3.86
N SER A 138 -11.09 3.95 2.93
CA SER A 138 -11.78 3.03 2.01
C SER A 138 -11.39 1.59 2.30
N THR A 139 -12.38 0.70 2.36
CA THR A 139 -12.15 -0.75 2.42
C THR A 139 -11.84 -1.36 1.06
N GLY A 140 -12.03 -0.61 -0.03
CA GLY A 140 -11.82 -1.05 -1.41
C GLY A 140 -10.36 -0.86 -1.87
N GLY A 141 -9.45 -1.79 -1.54
CA GLY A 141 -8.04 -1.69 -1.92
C GLY A 141 -7.82 -1.65 -3.43
N GLY A 142 -8.04 -2.78 -4.10
CA GLY A 142 -7.86 -2.90 -5.56
C GLY A 142 -8.80 -1.99 -6.34
N ALA A 143 -10.07 -1.89 -5.94
CA ALA A 143 -11.03 -1.00 -6.59
C ALA A 143 -10.63 0.49 -6.46
N SER A 144 -10.04 0.91 -5.34
CA SER A 144 -9.51 2.27 -5.18
C SER A 144 -8.36 2.54 -6.16
N LEU A 145 -7.45 1.59 -6.32
CA LEU A 145 -6.35 1.71 -7.29
C LEU A 145 -6.86 1.74 -8.73
N ASP A 146 -7.81 0.89 -9.08
CA ASP A 146 -8.42 0.88 -10.42
C ASP A 146 -9.15 2.21 -10.71
N TYR A 147 -9.85 2.77 -9.72
CA TYR A 147 -10.50 4.06 -9.85
C TYR A 147 -9.51 5.20 -10.12
N ILE A 148 -8.40 5.24 -9.35
CA ILE A 148 -7.34 6.24 -9.53
C ILE A 148 -6.65 6.08 -10.88
N ALA A 149 -6.49 4.84 -11.36
CA ALA A 149 -5.96 4.53 -12.67
C ALA A 149 -6.93 4.84 -13.84
N GLY A 150 -8.13 5.34 -13.55
CA GLY A 150 -9.16 5.64 -14.56
C GLY A 150 -9.79 4.39 -15.18
N ARG A 151 -9.66 3.24 -14.51
CA ARG A 151 -10.25 1.99 -15.00
C ARG A 151 -11.74 1.91 -14.67
N THR A 152 -12.48 1.21 -15.51
CA THR A 152 -13.90 0.91 -15.26
C THR A 152 -14.02 -0.07 -14.08
N LEU A 153 -14.82 0.31 -13.08
CA LEU A 153 -15.13 -0.57 -11.95
C LEU A 153 -16.28 -1.51 -12.32
N PRO A 154 -16.08 -2.83 -12.39
CA PRO A 154 -17.09 -3.78 -12.87
C PRO A 154 -18.41 -3.74 -12.11
N GLY A 155 -18.35 -3.54 -10.77
CA GLY A 155 -19.54 -3.40 -9.94
C GLY A 155 -20.39 -2.18 -10.31
N ILE A 156 -19.75 -1.03 -10.51
CA ILE A 156 -20.43 0.22 -10.92
C ILE A 156 -21.00 0.05 -12.33
N ALA A 157 -20.21 -0.47 -13.28
CA ALA A 157 -20.66 -0.70 -14.65
C ALA A 157 -21.88 -1.63 -14.73
N SER A 158 -21.92 -2.66 -13.89
CA SER A 158 -23.06 -3.58 -13.81
C SER A 158 -24.32 -2.88 -13.26
N LEU A 159 -24.17 -2.03 -12.24
CA LEU A 159 -25.28 -1.24 -11.69
C LEU A 159 -25.81 -0.23 -12.71
N GLU A 160 -24.93 0.46 -13.42
CA GLU A 160 -25.30 1.40 -14.49
C GLU A 160 -26.03 0.69 -15.65
N ALA A 161 -25.54 -0.50 -16.05
CA ALA A 161 -26.20 -1.30 -17.07
C ALA A 161 -27.60 -1.74 -16.62
N SER A 162 -27.73 -2.19 -15.38
CA SER A 162 -29.02 -2.55 -14.77
C SER A 162 -29.98 -1.37 -14.72
N ALA A 163 -29.50 -0.20 -14.27
CA ALA A 163 -30.31 1.01 -14.20
C ALA A 163 -30.83 1.42 -15.59
N LYS A 164 -29.99 1.34 -16.62
CA LYS A 164 -30.40 1.61 -18.01
C LYS A 164 -31.44 0.61 -18.51
N GLN A 165 -31.26 -0.68 -18.19
CA GLN A 165 -32.16 -1.75 -18.62
C GLN A 165 -33.57 -1.62 -17.98
N PHE A 166 -33.63 -1.20 -16.73
CA PHE A 166 -34.87 -1.10 -15.96
C PHE A 166 -35.42 0.32 -15.88
N ALA A 167 -34.90 1.28 -16.66
CA ALA A 167 -35.32 2.68 -16.72
C ALA A 167 -35.37 3.37 -15.33
N VAL A 168 -34.43 3.00 -14.44
CA VAL A 168 -34.30 3.63 -13.12
C VAL A 168 -33.45 4.89 -13.28
N GLU A 169 -33.99 6.05 -12.92
CA GLU A 169 -33.19 7.27 -12.81
C GLU A 169 -32.18 7.15 -11.66
N ILE A 170 -30.88 7.21 -11.99
CA ILE A 170 -29.83 7.29 -10.98
C ILE A 170 -29.84 8.69 -10.42
N THR A 171 -30.47 8.89 -9.26
CA THR A 171 -30.32 10.14 -8.51
C THR A 171 -28.88 10.25 -8.02
N LYS A 172 -28.26 11.42 -8.23
CA LYS A 172 -26.93 11.71 -7.72
C LYS A 172 -26.87 11.41 -6.22
N PRO A 173 -25.74 10.84 -5.71
CA PRO A 173 -25.60 10.61 -4.27
C PRO A 173 -25.84 11.93 -3.53
N VAL A 174 -26.63 11.84 -2.46
CA VAL A 174 -26.80 12.96 -1.53
C VAL A 174 -25.43 13.18 -0.88
N ASP A 175 -24.88 14.38 -1.00
CA ASP A 175 -23.65 14.78 -0.34
C ASP A 175 -23.82 14.51 1.17
N PRO A 176 -22.96 13.69 1.79
CA PRO A 176 -23.03 13.51 3.24
C PRO A 176 -22.64 14.85 3.88
N GLN A 177 -23.58 15.44 4.61
CA GLN A 177 -23.32 16.58 5.48
C GLN A 177 -22.39 16.23 6.62
#